data_d6278939b27db08bbf7efe46698dbc3f
#
_entry.id   d6278939b27db08bbf7efe46698dbc3f
#
_cell.length_a   1.000
_cell.length_b   1.000
_cell.length_c   1.000
_cell.angle_alpha   90.00
_cell.angle_beta   90.00
_cell.angle_gamma   90.00
#
_symmetry.space_group_name_H-M   'P 1'
#
loop_
_entity.id
_entity.type
_entity.pdbx_description
1 polymer ?
#
loop_
_entity_poly.entity_id
_entity_poly.type
_entity_poly.pdbx_seq_one_letter_code
_entity_poly.pdbx_strand_id
1 'polypeptide(L)'
;MLNVKQIEIQGHRGARGLYPENTITAFIEAVKLGVHTLEMDVVISKDHKVIVSHEAWMNADFCSLPDGGQVKENAEKEYNLFQMTYAEILRFDCGKRQNVKFPMQKTLPEYKPLLSEVIAKTESFTKDHDLPQIKYNIEIKSDPKEDGIYNPAPGTFVDLVLEVVRKYDILPRIILQSFDVRILQEIKKKDPGITISLLVENTDGLEINLERLGFAPAIYAPEFVLVDEQLVKHLHSKNIQLIPWTVNETEDMKKLITLGVEGIITDYPDRLINLMKKEKKQ
;
A
#
# COMPACT_ATOMS: atom_id res chain seq x y z
N MET A 1 -17.52 26.00 -11.47
CA MET A 1 -16.11 25.61 -11.40
C MET A 1 -15.92 24.92 -10.07
N LEU A 2 -15.69 23.61 -10.10
CA LEU A 2 -15.31 22.85 -8.89
C LEU A 2 -13.99 23.44 -8.40
N ASN A 3 -13.95 23.84 -7.15
CA ASN A 3 -12.70 24.22 -6.49
C ASN A 3 -11.92 22.90 -6.30
N VAL A 4 -11.22 22.45 -7.35
CA VAL A 4 -10.52 21.14 -7.37
C VAL A 4 -9.34 21.24 -6.42
N LYS A 5 -9.59 20.94 -5.16
CA LYS A 5 -8.52 20.66 -4.18
C LYS A 5 -7.58 19.63 -4.83
N GLN A 6 -6.29 19.84 -4.70
CA GLN A 6 -5.33 18.90 -5.28
C GLN A 6 -5.51 17.51 -4.64
N ILE A 7 -6.04 16.56 -5.40
CA ILE A 7 -6.24 15.17 -4.94
C ILE A 7 -4.88 14.48 -4.83
N GLU A 8 -4.62 13.84 -3.70
CA GLU A 8 -3.45 12.99 -3.53
C GLU A 8 -3.65 11.68 -4.31
N ILE A 9 -2.76 11.40 -5.24
CA ILE A 9 -2.80 10.20 -6.08
C ILE A 9 -1.85 9.18 -5.47
N GLN A 10 -2.37 8.07 -4.98
CA GLN A 10 -1.58 6.98 -4.41
C GLN A 10 -1.60 5.78 -5.35
N GLY A 11 -0.43 5.36 -5.80
CA GLY A 11 -0.26 4.18 -6.65
C GLY A 11 -0.29 2.90 -5.82
N HIS A 12 -1.39 2.14 -5.88
CA HIS A 12 -1.63 0.91 -5.13
C HIS A 12 -0.65 -0.19 -5.54
N ARG A 13 0.20 -0.62 -4.61
CA ARG A 13 1.30 -1.56 -4.86
C ARG A 13 2.20 -1.13 -6.02
N GLY A 14 2.41 0.20 -6.14
CA GLY A 14 3.01 0.86 -7.28
C GLY A 14 2.00 1.26 -8.35
N ALA A 15 1.95 0.55 -9.46
CA ALA A 15 0.96 0.69 -10.53
C ALA A 15 0.46 -0.71 -10.94
N ARG A 16 -0.21 -1.41 -10.01
CA ARG A 16 -0.57 -2.83 -10.11
C ARG A 16 -1.35 -3.17 -11.38
N GLY A 17 -2.20 -2.27 -11.83
CA GLY A 17 -2.95 -2.47 -13.08
C GLY A 17 -2.09 -2.55 -14.34
N LEU A 18 -0.84 -2.06 -14.28
CA LEU A 18 0.07 -1.91 -15.43
C LEU A 18 1.37 -2.73 -15.31
N TYR A 19 1.82 -3.02 -14.08
CA TYR A 19 3.07 -3.72 -13.78
C TYR A 19 2.89 -4.69 -12.61
N PRO A 20 3.75 -5.73 -12.47
CA PRO A 20 3.69 -6.67 -11.36
C PRO A 20 3.73 -5.94 -10.01
N GLU A 21 2.74 -6.23 -9.16
CA GLU A 21 2.52 -5.54 -7.91
C GLU A 21 3.69 -5.65 -6.93
N ASN A 22 3.88 -4.62 -6.09
CA ASN A 22 4.87 -4.63 -5.01
C ASN A 22 6.30 -4.92 -5.50
N THR A 23 6.64 -4.47 -6.71
CA THR A 23 7.97 -4.61 -7.32
C THR A 23 8.64 -3.25 -7.50
N ILE A 24 9.97 -3.25 -7.55
CA ILE A 24 10.73 -2.02 -7.80
C ILE A 24 10.30 -1.39 -9.13
N THR A 25 10.08 -2.19 -10.17
CA THR A 25 9.59 -1.71 -11.46
C THR A 25 8.25 -1.01 -11.33
N ALA A 26 7.26 -1.61 -10.63
CA ALA A 26 5.94 -0.99 -10.46
C ALA A 26 6.03 0.35 -9.74
N PHE A 27 6.90 0.48 -8.74
CA PHE A 27 7.08 1.72 -8.00
C PHE A 27 7.76 2.80 -8.86
N ILE A 28 8.82 2.46 -9.58
CA ILE A 28 9.51 3.41 -10.46
C ILE A 28 8.58 3.88 -11.60
N GLU A 29 7.79 2.98 -12.18
CA GLU A 29 6.82 3.35 -13.22
C GLU A 29 5.68 4.23 -12.66
N ALA A 30 5.22 3.97 -11.44
CA ALA A 30 4.25 4.85 -10.76
C ALA A 30 4.84 6.27 -10.55
N VAL A 31 6.11 6.38 -10.13
CA VAL A 31 6.79 7.68 -10.01
C VAL A 31 6.87 8.40 -11.36
N LYS A 32 7.22 7.69 -12.45
CA LYS A 32 7.25 8.25 -13.82
C LYS A 32 5.88 8.75 -14.28
N LEU A 33 4.80 8.09 -13.88
CA LEU A 33 3.44 8.55 -14.16
C LEU A 33 3.12 9.86 -13.43
N GLY A 34 3.73 10.12 -12.27
CA GLY A 34 3.53 11.33 -11.47
C GLY A 34 2.58 11.13 -10.29
N VAL A 35 2.60 9.97 -9.64
CA VAL A 35 1.90 9.77 -8.36
C VAL A 35 2.52 10.65 -7.27
N HIS A 36 1.76 10.94 -6.22
CA HIS A 36 2.24 11.70 -5.06
C HIS A 36 2.77 10.76 -3.98
N THR A 37 2.21 9.55 -3.91
CA THR A 37 2.49 8.57 -2.87
C THR A 37 2.57 7.17 -3.49
N LEU A 38 3.57 6.40 -3.10
CA LEU A 38 3.64 4.96 -3.37
C LEU A 38 2.98 4.24 -2.20
N GLU A 39 1.94 3.50 -2.51
CA GLU A 39 1.33 2.59 -1.55
C GLU A 39 1.93 1.19 -1.76
N MET A 40 2.19 0.48 -0.67
CA MET A 40 2.82 -0.83 -0.64
C MET A 40 2.48 -1.61 0.62
N ASP A 41 2.58 -2.93 0.53
CA ASP A 41 2.37 -3.85 1.64
C ASP A 41 3.68 -4.45 2.14
N VAL A 42 3.79 -4.70 3.44
CA VAL A 42 4.97 -5.38 3.99
C VAL A 42 4.62 -6.57 4.86
N VAL A 43 5.47 -7.59 4.77
CA VAL A 43 5.48 -8.80 5.60
C VAL A 43 6.90 -9.06 6.10
N ILE A 44 7.07 -10.04 7.01
CA ILE A 44 8.38 -10.36 7.60
C ILE A 44 8.84 -11.75 7.18
N SER A 45 10.12 -11.88 6.84
CA SER A 45 10.77 -13.18 6.59
C SER A 45 11.26 -13.84 7.88
N LYS A 46 11.66 -15.12 7.79
CA LYS A 46 12.26 -15.89 8.89
C LYS A 46 13.51 -15.25 9.49
N ASP A 47 14.31 -14.59 8.67
CA ASP A 47 15.52 -13.89 9.04
C ASP A 47 15.28 -12.38 9.32
N HIS A 48 14.04 -12.04 9.69
CA HIS A 48 13.60 -10.73 10.15
C HIS A 48 13.81 -9.60 9.12
N LYS A 49 13.72 -9.91 7.82
CA LYS A 49 13.73 -8.89 6.77
C LYS A 49 12.33 -8.39 6.50
N VAL A 50 12.20 -7.10 6.26
CA VAL A 50 10.93 -6.48 5.85
C VAL A 50 10.80 -6.62 4.34
N ILE A 51 9.90 -7.51 3.91
CA ILE A 51 9.65 -7.87 2.50
C ILE A 51 8.45 -7.08 2.00
N VAL A 52 8.52 -6.55 0.78
CA VAL A 52 7.37 -5.92 0.13
C VAL A 52 6.53 -6.98 -0.57
N SER A 53 5.37 -7.26 0.01
CA SER A 53 4.44 -8.30 -0.43
C SER A 53 3.08 -8.11 0.22
N HIS A 54 1.99 -8.36 -0.52
CA HIS A 54 0.64 -8.33 0.04
C HIS A 54 0.33 -9.59 0.85
N GLU A 55 0.56 -10.77 0.29
CA GLU A 55 0.42 -12.02 1.02
C GLU A 55 1.70 -12.37 1.76
N ALA A 56 1.55 -13.01 2.93
CA ALA A 56 2.64 -13.60 3.68
C ALA A 56 3.12 -14.95 3.09
N TRP A 57 2.78 -15.24 1.82
CA TRP A 57 3.19 -16.42 1.06
C TRP A 57 3.39 -16.11 -0.42
N MET A 58 3.85 -17.09 -1.21
CA MET A 58 3.97 -16.95 -2.65
C MET A 58 2.58 -17.13 -3.29
N ASN A 59 2.05 -16.03 -3.85
CA ASN A 59 0.71 -16.02 -4.44
C ASN A 59 0.62 -16.90 -5.70
N ALA A 60 -0.38 -17.78 -5.75
CA ALA A 60 -0.61 -18.71 -6.85
C ALA A 60 -1.06 -18.02 -8.15
N ASP A 61 -1.63 -16.83 -8.08
CA ASP A 61 -2.10 -16.10 -9.29
C ASP A 61 -0.95 -15.67 -10.20
N PHE A 62 0.22 -15.32 -9.64
CA PHE A 62 1.30 -14.70 -10.43
C PHE A 62 2.73 -15.14 -10.07
N CYS A 63 2.97 -15.88 -8.96
CA CYS A 63 4.30 -16.36 -8.62
C CYS A 63 4.60 -17.72 -9.27
N SER A 64 5.88 -17.93 -9.60
CA SER A 64 6.44 -19.17 -10.14
C SER A 64 7.50 -19.75 -9.21
N LEU A 65 7.60 -21.06 -9.16
CA LEU A 65 8.61 -21.82 -8.42
C LEU A 65 10.01 -21.58 -9.00
N PRO A 66 11.08 -21.87 -8.23
CA PRO A 66 12.47 -21.73 -8.69
C PRO A 66 12.83 -22.52 -9.96
N ASP A 67 12.12 -23.60 -10.23
CA ASP A 67 12.28 -24.42 -11.44
C ASP A 67 11.43 -23.94 -12.64
N GLY A 68 10.68 -22.83 -12.45
CA GLY A 68 9.75 -22.25 -13.43
C GLY A 68 8.35 -22.85 -13.39
N GLY A 69 8.08 -23.80 -12.52
CA GLY A 69 6.75 -24.36 -12.28
C GLY A 69 5.80 -23.31 -11.65
N GLN A 70 4.50 -23.59 -11.71
CA GLN A 70 3.50 -22.71 -11.10
C GLN A 70 3.32 -23.03 -9.61
N VAL A 71 3.23 -21.99 -8.78
CA VAL A 71 2.69 -22.12 -7.43
C VAL A 71 1.22 -22.54 -7.57
N LYS A 72 0.83 -23.63 -6.90
CA LYS A 72 -0.55 -24.14 -6.94
C LYS A 72 -1.39 -23.44 -5.86
N GLU A 73 -2.62 -23.08 -6.19
CA GLU A 73 -3.55 -22.42 -5.27
C GLU A 73 -3.75 -23.17 -3.94
N ASN A 74 -3.89 -24.48 -4.01
CA ASN A 74 -4.06 -25.33 -2.82
C ASN A 74 -2.78 -25.56 -2.01
N ALA A 75 -1.62 -25.06 -2.47
CA ALA A 75 -0.30 -25.23 -1.85
C ALA A 75 0.45 -23.90 -1.64
N GLU A 76 -0.13 -22.76 -2.01
CA GLU A 76 0.55 -21.46 -1.92
C GLU A 76 1.01 -21.12 -0.49
N LYS A 77 0.22 -21.49 0.52
CA LYS A 77 0.52 -21.27 1.94
C LYS A 77 1.67 -22.13 2.49
N GLU A 78 2.11 -23.15 1.75
CA GLU A 78 3.33 -23.90 2.07
C GLU A 78 4.59 -23.05 1.86
N TYR A 79 4.50 -22.05 0.96
CA TYR A 79 5.58 -21.09 0.71
C TYR A 79 5.43 -19.83 1.61
N ASN A 80 5.30 -20.08 2.91
CA ASN A 80 5.10 -19.07 3.95
C ASN A 80 6.37 -18.23 4.13
N LEU A 81 6.31 -16.92 3.80
CA LEU A 81 7.44 -16.01 3.84
C LEU A 81 8.00 -15.85 5.26
N PHE A 82 7.15 -15.91 6.29
CA PHE A 82 7.57 -15.83 7.69
C PHE A 82 8.42 -17.03 8.14
N GLN A 83 8.38 -18.14 7.39
CA GLN A 83 9.18 -19.34 7.63
C GLN A 83 10.32 -19.52 6.61
N MET A 84 10.45 -18.62 5.64
CA MET A 84 11.51 -18.62 4.63
C MET A 84 12.53 -17.51 4.89
N THR A 85 13.80 -17.79 4.68
CA THR A 85 14.83 -16.76 4.63
C THR A 85 14.68 -15.92 3.37
N TYR A 86 15.19 -14.69 3.37
CA TYR A 86 15.13 -13.83 2.18
C TYR A 86 15.85 -14.46 0.98
N ALA A 87 16.95 -15.16 1.21
CA ALA A 87 17.66 -15.90 0.16
C ALA A 87 16.80 -16.99 -0.53
N GLU A 88 15.93 -17.65 0.23
CA GLU A 88 14.96 -18.61 -0.33
C GLU A 88 13.85 -17.91 -1.08
N ILE A 89 13.34 -16.78 -0.57
CA ILE A 89 12.30 -15.95 -1.21
C ILE A 89 12.76 -15.45 -2.58
N LEU A 90 14.01 -14.98 -2.70
CA LEU A 90 14.59 -14.46 -3.95
C LEU A 90 14.65 -15.49 -5.10
N ARG A 91 14.46 -16.78 -4.82
CA ARG A 91 14.49 -17.82 -5.85
C ARG A 91 13.19 -17.90 -6.67
N PHE A 92 12.12 -17.25 -6.20
CA PHE A 92 10.82 -17.25 -6.87
C PHE A 92 10.72 -16.07 -7.82
N ASP A 93 10.01 -16.26 -8.93
CA ASP A 93 9.66 -15.17 -9.84
C ASP A 93 8.17 -14.83 -9.64
N CYS A 94 7.85 -13.56 -9.42
CA CYS A 94 6.48 -13.08 -9.20
C CYS A 94 6.07 -12.00 -10.21
N GLY A 95 6.58 -12.08 -11.46
CA GLY A 95 6.26 -11.05 -12.45
C GLY A 95 6.20 -11.54 -13.90
N LYS A 96 6.83 -12.69 -14.24
CA LYS A 96 6.74 -13.27 -15.59
C LYS A 96 5.38 -13.83 -15.92
N ARG A 97 4.68 -14.34 -14.92
CA ARG A 97 3.38 -14.94 -15.11
C ARG A 97 2.30 -13.87 -15.11
N GLN A 98 1.42 -13.92 -16.12
CA GLN A 98 0.32 -12.98 -16.24
C GLN A 98 -0.67 -13.14 -15.08
N ASN A 99 -0.91 -12.07 -14.35
CA ASN A 99 -2.02 -12.00 -13.41
C ASN A 99 -3.32 -11.81 -14.19
N VAL A 100 -4.21 -12.82 -14.15
CA VAL A 100 -5.48 -12.80 -14.89
C VAL A 100 -6.43 -11.67 -14.48
N LYS A 101 -6.28 -11.16 -13.25
CA LYS A 101 -7.06 -10.01 -12.76
C LYS A 101 -6.62 -8.68 -13.39
N PHE A 102 -5.41 -8.64 -13.95
CA PHE A 102 -4.82 -7.46 -14.57
C PHE A 102 -4.30 -7.77 -15.98
N PRO A 103 -5.17 -8.00 -16.97
CA PRO A 103 -4.78 -8.46 -18.30
C PRO A 103 -3.91 -7.46 -19.08
N MET A 104 -3.92 -6.18 -18.70
CA MET A 104 -3.09 -5.12 -19.30
C MET A 104 -1.72 -4.98 -18.65
N GLN A 105 -1.44 -5.75 -17.61
CA GLN A 105 -0.17 -5.70 -16.88
C GLN A 105 0.98 -6.23 -17.76
N LYS A 106 2.09 -5.50 -17.79
CA LYS A 106 3.31 -5.95 -18.47
C LYS A 106 4.00 -7.02 -17.63
N THR A 107 4.21 -8.19 -18.23
CA THR A 107 4.93 -9.27 -17.57
C THR A 107 6.43 -9.13 -17.74
N LEU A 108 7.20 -9.28 -16.69
CA LEU A 108 8.67 -9.26 -16.68
C LEU A 108 9.18 -10.03 -15.45
N PRO A 109 10.46 -10.50 -15.48
CA PRO A 109 11.02 -11.17 -14.32
C PRO A 109 11.07 -10.22 -13.12
N GLU A 110 10.42 -10.61 -12.02
CA GLU A 110 10.38 -9.81 -10.79
C GLU A 110 10.45 -10.70 -9.55
N TYR A 111 10.95 -10.13 -8.48
CA TYR A 111 11.03 -10.76 -7.17
C TYR A 111 10.34 -9.89 -6.13
N LYS A 112 10.10 -10.43 -4.93
CA LYS A 112 9.61 -9.66 -3.77
C LYS A 112 10.78 -8.90 -3.15
N PRO A 113 10.86 -7.55 -3.29
CA PRO A 113 12.00 -6.78 -2.81
C PRO A 113 11.94 -6.53 -1.31
N LEU A 114 13.07 -6.13 -0.72
CA LEU A 114 13.10 -5.54 0.61
C LEU A 114 12.52 -4.13 0.60
N LEU A 115 11.86 -3.74 1.68
CA LEU A 115 11.41 -2.36 1.88
C LEU A 115 12.58 -1.37 1.74
N SER A 116 13.76 -1.71 2.27
CA SER A 116 14.98 -0.90 2.15
C SER A 116 15.44 -0.72 0.69
N GLU A 117 15.28 -1.75 -0.16
CA GLU A 117 15.62 -1.67 -1.59
C GLU A 117 14.65 -0.75 -2.34
N VAL A 118 13.34 -0.89 -2.06
CA VAL A 118 12.31 -0.03 -2.67
C VAL A 118 12.59 1.43 -2.34
N ILE A 119 12.80 1.77 -1.07
CA ILE A 119 13.10 3.14 -0.65
C ILE A 119 14.38 3.64 -1.33
N ALA A 120 15.48 2.90 -1.23
CA ALA A 120 16.76 3.32 -1.80
C ALA A 120 16.69 3.56 -3.32
N LYS A 121 16.03 2.65 -4.06
CA LYS A 121 15.88 2.76 -5.52
C LYS A 121 14.97 3.93 -5.91
N THR A 122 13.88 4.15 -5.17
CA THR A 122 12.95 5.25 -5.44
C THR A 122 13.59 6.60 -5.14
N GLU A 123 14.26 6.76 -3.99
CA GLU A 123 14.95 8.00 -3.64
C GLU A 123 16.08 8.33 -4.62
N SER A 124 16.87 7.32 -5.04
CA SER A 124 17.89 7.52 -6.09
C SER A 124 17.24 7.95 -7.39
N PHE A 125 16.19 7.25 -7.83
CA PHE A 125 15.51 7.55 -9.08
C PHE A 125 14.93 8.98 -9.11
N THR A 126 14.22 9.40 -8.06
CA THR A 126 13.64 10.75 -7.99
C THR A 126 14.73 11.82 -7.99
N LYS A 127 15.84 11.60 -7.27
CA LYS A 127 16.98 12.51 -7.23
C LYS A 127 17.68 12.61 -8.60
N ASP A 128 17.96 11.47 -9.24
CA ASP A 128 18.71 11.41 -10.50
C ASP A 128 17.93 12.01 -11.67
N HIS A 129 16.60 12.12 -11.57
CA HIS A 129 15.71 12.67 -12.59
C HIS A 129 15.11 14.03 -12.20
N ASP A 130 15.57 14.65 -11.10
CA ASP A 130 15.05 15.93 -10.58
C ASP A 130 13.51 15.95 -10.42
N LEU A 131 12.97 14.84 -9.90
CA LEU A 131 11.53 14.67 -9.66
C LEU A 131 11.15 15.10 -8.24
N PRO A 132 9.88 15.47 -8.02
CA PRO A 132 9.38 15.76 -6.67
C PRO A 132 9.62 14.58 -5.72
N GLN A 133 9.87 14.90 -4.44
CA GLN A 133 9.97 13.88 -3.40
C GLN A 133 8.66 13.11 -3.28
N ILE A 134 8.75 11.79 -3.24
CA ILE A 134 7.60 10.89 -3.12
C ILE A 134 7.30 10.59 -1.65
N LYS A 135 6.01 10.38 -1.31
CA LYS A 135 5.59 9.81 -0.03
C LYS A 135 5.46 8.30 -0.13
N TYR A 136 5.53 7.64 1.02
CA TYR A 136 5.38 6.19 1.15
C TYR A 136 4.23 5.88 2.10
N ASN A 137 3.20 5.17 1.61
CA ASN A 137 2.12 4.63 2.41
C ASN A 137 2.34 3.12 2.53
N ILE A 138 2.74 2.66 3.73
CA ILE A 138 3.19 1.30 3.97
C ILE A 138 2.16 0.58 4.83
N GLU A 139 1.49 -0.43 4.25
CA GLU A 139 0.61 -1.32 5.00
C GLU A 139 1.41 -2.40 5.72
N ILE A 140 1.26 -2.46 7.04
CA ILE A 140 1.77 -3.56 7.85
C ILE A 140 0.70 -4.67 7.89
N LYS A 141 0.97 -5.77 7.15
CA LYS A 141 0.05 -6.90 7.01
C LYS A 141 0.07 -7.78 8.25
N SER A 142 -0.91 -7.60 9.11
CA SER A 142 -1.07 -8.33 10.38
C SER A 142 -2.52 -8.75 10.58
N ASP A 143 -2.71 -9.97 11.04
CA ASP A 143 -3.99 -10.49 11.53
C ASP A 143 -3.74 -11.16 12.90
N PRO A 144 -4.56 -10.87 13.94
CA PRO A 144 -4.44 -11.52 15.24
C PRO A 144 -4.45 -13.05 15.21
N LYS A 145 -5.12 -13.65 14.22
CA LYS A 145 -5.20 -15.11 14.04
C LYS A 145 -3.93 -15.70 13.42
N GLU A 146 -3.08 -14.85 12.86
CA GLU A 146 -1.88 -15.23 12.13
C GLU A 146 -0.59 -14.96 12.92
N ASP A 147 -0.70 -14.39 14.14
CA ASP A 147 0.43 -14.11 15.01
C ASP A 147 1.28 -15.39 15.27
N GLY A 148 2.57 -15.31 14.96
CA GLY A 148 3.52 -16.44 15.08
C GLY A 148 3.41 -17.50 13.97
N ILE A 149 2.46 -17.38 13.05
CA ILE A 149 2.26 -18.28 11.93
C ILE A 149 2.70 -17.63 10.61
N TYR A 150 2.12 -16.47 10.28
CA TYR A 150 2.39 -15.71 9.06
C TYR A 150 2.97 -14.32 9.33
N ASN A 151 2.81 -13.79 10.54
CA ASN A 151 3.38 -12.52 10.97
C ASN A 151 3.91 -12.61 12.41
N PRO A 152 4.89 -11.79 12.81
CA PRO A 152 5.32 -11.67 14.19
C PRO A 152 4.27 -10.92 15.02
N ALA A 153 4.44 -10.92 16.35
CA ALA A 153 3.65 -10.09 17.23
C ALA A 153 3.74 -8.60 16.84
N PRO A 154 2.66 -7.79 17.01
CA PRO A 154 2.57 -6.40 16.56
C PRO A 154 3.77 -5.53 16.94
N GLY A 155 4.22 -5.59 18.19
CA GLY A 155 5.35 -4.80 18.67
C GLY A 155 6.65 -5.10 17.94
N THR A 156 6.94 -6.37 17.64
CA THR A 156 8.11 -6.80 16.86
C THR A 156 8.01 -6.36 15.42
N PHE A 157 6.84 -6.50 14.80
CA PHE A 157 6.63 -6.09 13.42
C PHE A 157 6.89 -4.60 13.25
N VAL A 158 6.28 -3.77 14.11
CA VAL A 158 6.47 -2.32 14.10
C VAL A 158 7.93 -1.94 14.30
N ASP A 159 8.66 -2.60 15.23
CA ASP A 159 10.09 -2.32 15.45
C ASP A 159 10.93 -2.57 14.18
N LEU A 160 10.69 -3.69 13.49
CA LEU A 160 11.42 -4.02 12.26
C LEU A 160 11.14 -3.00 11.14
N VAL A 161 9.90 -2.56 10.97
CA VAL A 161 9.54 -1.54 9.97
C VAL A 161 10.16 -0.19 10.33
N LEU A 162 10.06 0.24 11.60
CA LEU A 162 10.64 1.49 12.07
C LEU A 162 12.17 1.49 11.96
N GLU A 163 12.83 0.35 12.21
CA GLU A 163 14.27 0.22 12.00
C GLU A 163 14.66 0.51 10.55
N VAL A 164 13.88 0.02 9.58
CA VAL A 164 14.16 0.28 8.17
C VAL A 164 13.94 1.74 7.82
N VAL A 165 12.75 2.30 8.11
CA VAL A 165 12.40 3.67 7.65
C VAL A 165 13.26 4.75 8.31
N ARG A 166 13.74 4.53 9.53
CA ARG A 166 14.62 5.47 10.24
C ARG A 166 16.04 5.56 9.68
N LYS A 167 16.45 4.60 8.84
CA LYS A 167 17.76 4.65 8.14
C LYS A 167 17.78 5.65 6.99
N TYR A 168 16.60 6.13 6.56
CA TYR A 168 16.43 7.05 5.46
C TYR A 168 15.84 8.37 5.96
N ASP A 169 16.17 9.48 5.33
CA ASP A 169 15.60 10.80 5.66
C ASP A 169 14.20 10.98 5.04
N ILE A 170 13.28 10.08 5.37
CA ILE A 170 11.92 10.02 4.80
C ILE A 170 10.80 10.04 5.85
N LEU A 171 11.13 10.06 7.14
CA LEU A 171 10.11 10.00 8.21
C LEU A 171 8.96 11.01 8.04
N PRO A 172 9.18 12.28 7.63
CA PRO A 172 8.08 13.21 7.39
C PRO A 172 7.18 12.86 6.21
N ARG A 173 7.59 11.89 5.39
CA ARG A 173 6.90 11.44 4.18
C ARG A 173 6.33 10.02 4.31
N ILE A 174 6.41 9.43 5.51
CA ILE A 174 5.89 8.08 5.79
C ILE A 174 4.46 8.17 6.30
N ILE A 175 3.62 7.32 5.75
CA ILE A 175 2.31 6.95 6.27
C ILE A 175 2.41 5.46 6.62
N LEU A 176 2.03 5.07 7.84
CA LEU A 176 1.88 3.66 8.19
C LEU A 176 0.40 3.34 8.32
N GLN A 177 -0.05 2.31 7.61
CA GLN A 177 -1.43 1.87 7.60
C GLN A 177 -1.57 0.39 7.99
N SER A 178 -2.73 0.03 8.53
CA SER A 178 -3.09 -1.35 8.81
C SER A 178 -4.60 -1.49 9.05
N PHE A 179 -5.14 -2.68 8.79
CA PHE A 179 -6.45 -3.11 9.32
C PHE A 179 -6.38 -3.52 10.80
N ASP A 180 -5.22 -4.00 11.24
CA ASP A 180 -5.01 -4.41 12.62
C ASP A 180 -4.74 -3.19 13.50
N VAL A 181 -5.73 -2.80 14.30
CA VAL A 181 -5.62 -1.66 15.21
C VAL A 181 -4.47 -1.79 16.21
N ARG A 182 -4.06 -3.03 16.57
CA ARG A 182 -2.93 -3.29 17.49
C ARG A 182 -1.61 -2.77 16.89
N ILE A 183 -1.43 -2.90 15.58
CA ILE A 183 -0.28 -2.34 14.84
C ILE A 183 -0.28 -0.81 14.97
N LEU A 184 -1.42 -0.16 14.70
CA LEU A 184 -1.55 1.29 14.75
C LEU A 184 -1.34 1.84 16.17
N GLN A 185 -1.81 1.11 17.18
CA GLN A 185 -1.60 1.44 18.60
C GLN A 185 -0.11 1.33 18.99
N GLU A 186 0.59 0.29 18.52
CA GLU A 186 2.04 0.16 18.74
C GLU A 186 2.84 1.25 18.03
N ILE A 187 2.46 1.64 16.80
CA ILE A 187 3.08 2.78 16.10
C ILE A 187 2.88 4.06 16.92
N LYS A 188 1.64 4.35 17.34
CA LYS A 188 1.32 5.56 18.13
C LYS A 188 2.11 5.64 19.41
N LYS A 189 2.33 4.50 20.08
CA LYS A 189 3.12 4.39 21.31
C LYS A 189 4.62 4.61 21.07
N LYS A 190 5.18 4.04 19.98
CA LYS A 190 6.63 4.03 19.72
C LYS A 190 7.12 5.28 19.00
N ASP A 191 6.28 5.87 18.15
CA ASP A 191 6.60 7.06 17.38
C ASP A 191 5.31 7.87 17.07
N PRO A 192 4.84 8.71 18.01
CA PRO A 192 3.60 9.47 17.85
C PRO A 192 3.64 10.51 16.73
N GLY A 193 4.82 10.80 16.16
CA GLY A 193 5.00 11.73 15.05
C GLY A 193 4.71 11.15 13.67
N ILE A 194 4.61 9.83 13.54
CA ILE A 194 4.32 9.18 12.26
C ILE A 194 2.85 9.38 11.90
N THR A 195 2.59 9.66 10.63
CA THR A 195 1.23 9.71 10.08
C THR A 195 0.62 8.32 10.07
N ILE A 196 -0.49 8.14 10.78
CA ILE A 196 -1.23 6.87 10.90
C ILE A 196 -2.46 6.92 10.03
N SER A 197 -2.68 5.86 9.24
CA SER A 197 -3.87 5.62 8.42
C SER A 197 -4.59 4.34 8.89
N LEU A 198 -5.88 4.45 9.20
CA LEU A 198 -6.72 3.31 9.56
C LEU A 198 -7.42 2.76 8.32
N LEU A 199 -7.09 1.53 7.92
CA LEU A 199 -7.78 0.80 6.87
C LEU A 199 -9.10 0.20 7.39
N VAL A 200 -10.16 0.32 6.60
CA VAL A 200 -11.50 -0.16 6.98
C VAL A 200 -12.22 -0.80 5.79
N GLU A 201 -12.76 -2.00 5.99
CA GLU A 201 -13.62 -2.70 5.03
C GLU A 201 -14.94 -3.19 5.66
N ASN A 202 -15.13 -2.95 6.98
CA ASN A 202 -16.34 -3.34 7.68
C ASN A 202 -17.42 -2.24 7.64
N THR A 203 -18.66 -2.63 7.93
CA THR A 203 -19.84 -1.74 7.94
C THR A 203 -20.25 -1.28 9.36
N ASP A 204 -19.37 -1.42 10.35
CA ASP A 204 -19.67 -1.09 11.76
C ASP A 204 -19.83 0.43 12.01
N GLY A 205 -19.32 1.24 11.07
CA GLY A 205 -19.39 2.70 11.12
C GLY A 205 -18.18 3.36 11.77
N LEU A 206 -18.08 4.68 11.55
CA LEU A 206 -16.90 5.48 11.93
C LEU A 206 -16.61 5.43 13.43
N GLU A 207 -17.63 5.69 14.27
CA GLU A 207 -17.42 5.81 15.73
C GLU A 207 -16.91 4.51 16.35
N ILE A 208 -17.46 3.36 15.94
CA ILE A 208 -17.01 2.04 16.42
C ILE A 208 -15.57 1.76 15.99
N ASN A 209 -15.22 2.10 14.76
CA ASN A 209 -13.84 1.92 14.27
C ASN A 209 -12.85 2.83 15.00
N LEU A 210 -13.21 4.09 15.29
CA LEU A 210 -12.38 4.99 16.09
C LEU A 210 -12.27 4.55 17.55
N GLU A 211 -13.36 4.02 18.13
CA GLU A 211 -13.34 3.47 19.49
C GLU A 211 -12.38 2.27 19.60
N ARG A 212 -12.42 1.34 18.63
CA ARG A 212 -11.48 0.20 18.56
C ARG A 212 -10.03 0.65 18.44
N LEU A 213 -9.77 1.69 17.66
CA LEU A 213 -8.42 2.24 17.51
C LEU A 213 -7.95 2.96 18.79
N GLY A 214 -8.85 3.61 19.51
CA GLY A 214 -8.58 4.31 20.78
C GLY A 214 -8.02 5.73 20.63
N PHE A 215 -7.87 6.24 19.40
CA PHE A 215 -7.47 7.61 19.11
C PHE A 215 -7.95 8.03 17.71
N ALA A 216 -7.91 9.34 17.41
CA ALA A 216 -8.18 9.84 16.05
C ALA A 216 -6.93 9.67 15.16
N PRO A 217 -7.00 8.88 14.04
CA PRO A 217 -5.91 8.77 13.08
C PRO A 217 -5.82 10.05 12.23
N ALA A 218 -4.68 10.27 11.57
CA ALA A 218 -4.56 11.34 10.59
C ALA A 218 -5.39 11.05 9.32
N ILE A 219 -5.47 9.77 8.94
CA ILE A 219 -6.16 9.30 7.73
C ILE A 219 -7.10 8.16 8.10
N TYR A 220 -8.32 8.22 7.57
CA TYR A 220 -9.28 7.13 7.54
C TYR A 220 -9.37 6.63 6.10
N ALA A 221 -9.03 5.38 5.87
CA ALA A 221 -8.90 4.79 4.54
C ALA A 221 -9.89 3.61 4.36
N PRO A 222 -11.15 3.90 4.02
CA PRO A 222 -12.16 2.86 3.84
C PRO A 222 -12.14 2.28 2.43
N GLU A 223 -12.70 1.07 2.28
CA GLU A 223 -13.14 0.60 0.98
C GLU A 223 -14.08 1.64 0.36
N PHE A 224 -13.85 1.97 -0.92
CA PHE A 224 -14.50 3.14 -1.54
C PHE A 224 -16.03 3.05 -1.60
N VAL A 225 -16.59 1.84 -1.59
CA VAL A 225 -18.05 1.63 -1.59
C VAL A 225 -18.72 2.10 -0.30
N LEU A 226 -17.95 2.24 0.79
CA LEU A 226 -18.42 2.72 2.09
C LEU A 226 -18.47 4.27 2.17
N VAL A 227 -17.98 4.96 1.14
CA VAL A 227 -17.88 6.43 1.14
C VAL A 227 -19.17 7.07 0.67
N ASP A 228 -19.76 7.87 1.55
CA ASP A 228 -20.89 8.74 1.28
C ASP A 228 -20.64 10.18 1.78
N GLU A 229 -21.56 11.08 1.47
CA GLU A 229 -21.48 12.49 1.88
C GLU A 229 -21.47 12.67 3.41
N GLN A 230 -22.16 11.81 4.14
CA GLN A 230 -22.24 11.87 5.59
C GLN A 230 -20.90 11.50 6.24
N LEU A 231 -20.25 10.43 5.77
CA LEU A 231 -18.93 10.02 6.21
C LEU A 231 -17.87 11.12 5.95
N VAL A 232 -17.88 11.70 4.74
CA VAL A 232 -16.96 12.81 4.38
C VAL A 232 -17.12 13.98 5.35
N LYS A 233 -18.35 14.48 5.55
CA LYS A 233 -18.63 15.59 6.49
C LYS A 233 -18.21 15.27 7.92
N HIS A 234 -18.44 14.04 8.36
CA HIS A 234 -18.12 13.62 9.71
C HIS A 234 -16.59 13.57 9.95
N LEU A 235 -15.84 12.99 9.01
CA LEU A 235 -14.38 12.96 9.08
C LEU A 235 -13.78 14.37 9.02
N HIS A 236 -14.28 15.23 8.13
CA HIS A 236 -13.84 16.62 8.04
C HIS A 236 -14.09 17.39 9.34
N SER A 237 -15.23 17.15 10.02
CA SER A 237 -15.53 17.79 11.32
C SER A 237 -14.54 17.40 12.44
N LYS A 238 -13.89 16.23 12.28
CA LYS A 238 -12.86 15.70 13.18
C LYS A 238 -11.42 16.01 12.70
N ASN A 239 -11.24 16.74 11.59
CA ASN A 239 -9.94 16.97 10.92
C ASN A 239 -9.21 15.66 10.53
N ILE A 240 -9.94 14.63 10.14
CA ILE A 240 -9.41 13.37 9.64
C ILE A 240 -9.51 13.36 8.12
N GLN A 241 -8.41 13.07 7.42
CA GLN A 241 -8.39 12.93 5.97
C GLN A 241 -9.07 11.63 5.54
N LEU A 242 -9.73 11.66 4.39
CA LEU A 242 -10.38 10.49 3.79
C LEU A 242 -9.66 10.09 2.50
N ILE A 243 -9.07 8.90 2.49
CA ILE A 243 -8.33 8.36 1.33
C ILE A 243 -8.83 6.94 1.05
N PRO A 244 -9.86 6.77 0.23
CA PRO A 244 -10.45 5.47 -0.08
C PRO A 244 -9.58 4.61 -1.00
N TRP A 245 -9.78 3.30 -0.94
CA TRP A 245 -9.15 2.24 -1.71
C TRP A 245 -10.18 1.19 -2.17
N THR A 246 -9.98 0.33 -3.17
CA THR A 246 -9.11 0.57 -4.31
C THR A 246 -9.99 1.05 -5.45
N VAL A 247 -9.78 2.25 -5.93
CA VAL A 247 -10.68 2.93 -6.88
C VAL A 247 -10.09 2.85 -8.28
N ASN A 248 -10.69 2.06 -9.16
CA ASN A 248 -10.13 1.77 -10.48
C ASN A 248 -10.92 2.36 -11.64
N GLU A 249 -12.24 2.61 -11.46
CA GLU A 249 -13.08 3.12 -12.52
C GLU A 249 -13.17 4.66 -12.46
N THR A 250 -13.07 5.28 -13.64
CA THR A 250 -13.04 6.75 -13.77
C THR A 250 -14.30 7.41 -13.19
N GLU A 251 -15.45 6.76 -13.29
CA GLU A 251 -16.71 7.32 -12.77
C GLU A 251 -16.73 7.31 -11.23
N ASP A 252 -16.18 6.26 -10.58
CA ASP A 252 -16.02 6.23 -9.13
C ASP A 252 -15.00 7.26 -8.66
N MET A 253 -13.89 7.44 -9.40
CA MET A 253 -12.92 8.51 -9.13
C MET A 253 -13.60 9.89 -9.15
N LYS A 254 -14.39 10.21 -10.17
CA LYS A 254 -15.13 11.49 -10.28
C LYS A 254 -16.12 11.68 -9.13
N LYS A 255 -16.87 10.63 -8.77
CA LYS A 255 -17.82 10.66 -7.66
C LYS A 255 -17.11 11.01 -6.35
N LEU A 256 -16.02 10.33 -6.03
CA LEU A 256 -15.25 10.54 -4.79
C LEU A 256 -14.60 11.93 -4.74
N ILE A 257 -14.05 12.40 -5.86
CA ILE A 257 -13.51 13.76 -5.97
C ILE A 257 -14.62 14.80 -5.71
N THR A 258 -15.81 14.59 -6.27
CA THR A 258 -16.97 15.46 -6.05
C THR A 258 -17.43 15.47 -4.60
N LEU A 259 -17.35 14.32 -3.90
CA LEU A 259 -17.63 14.20 -2.48
C LEU A 259 -16.60 14.93 -1.59
N GLY A 260 -15.39 15.19 -2.11
CA GLY A 260 -14.37 15.97 -1.43
C GLY A 260 -13.35 15.15 -0.66
N VAL A 261 -13.04 13.91 -1.09
CA VAL A 261 -11.95 13.12 -0.52
C VAL A 261 -10.59 13.79 -0.70
N GLU A 262 -9.61 13.53 0.16
CA GLU A 262 -8.28 14.14 0.10
C GLU A 262 -7.34 13.41 -0.85
N GLY A 263 -7.54 12.12 -1.07
CA GLY A 263 -6.73 11.30 -1.98
C GLY A 263 -7.47 10.06 -2.43
N ILE A 264 -6.85 9.31 -3.32
CA ILE A 264 -7.38 8.05 -3.86
C ILE A 264 -6.24 7.06 -4.04
N ILE A 265 -6.41 5.84 -3.52
CA ILE A 265 -5.54 4.69 -3.77
C ILE A 265 -6.10 3.91 -4.97
N THR A 266 -5.29 3.72 -6.02
CA THR A 266 -5.72 3.11 -7.29
C THR A 266 -4.66 2.21 -7.91
N ASP A 267 -5.10 1.11 -8.56
CA ASP A 267 -4.25 0.26 -9.39
C ASP A 267 -3.86 0.93 -10.72
N TYR A 268 -4.63 1.93 -11.14
CA TYR A 268 -4.49 2.63 -12.42
C TYR A 268 -4.25 4.13 -12.21
N PRO A 269 -3.07 4.52 -11.65
CA PRO A 269 -2.79 5.94 -11.41
C PRO A 269 -2.80 6.79 -12.68
N ASP A 270 -2.51 6.21 -13.85
CA ASP A 270 -2.61 6.84 -15.15
C ASP A 270 -4.03 7.34 -15.46
N ARG A 271 -5.08 6.56 -15.10
CA ARG A 271 -6.48 6.96 -15.28
C ARG A 271 -6.81 8.20 -14.45
N LEU A 272 -6.43 8.20 -13.17
CA LEU A 272 -6.69 9.31 -12.27
C LEU A 272 -5.90 10.56 -12.67
N ILE A 273 -4.63 10.43 -13.04
CA ILE A 273 -3.79 11.53 -13.53
C ILE A 273 -4.39 12.15 -14.80
N ASN A 274 -4.85 11.32 -15.75
CA ASN A 274 -5.48 11.80 -16.98
C ASN A 274 -6.81 12.50 -16.70
N LEU A 275 -7.61 12.01 -15.74
CA LEU A 275 -8.82 12.68 -15.29
C LEU A 275 -8.51 14.07 -14.75
N MET A 276 -7.55 14.19 -13.81
CA MET A 276 -7.16 15.47 -13.21
C MET A 276 -6.60 16.48 -14.23
N LYS A 277 -5.88 16.01 -15.26
CA LYS A 277 -5.39 16.88 -16.35
C LYS A 277 -6.51 17.43 -17.22
N LYS A 278 -7.60 16.68 -17.43
CA LYS A 278 -8.77 17.13 -18.21
C LYS A 278 -9.56 18.21 -17.46
N GLU A 279 -9.79 17.99 -16.15
CA GLU A 279 -10.51 18.96 -15.29
C GLU A 279 -9.79 20.32 -15.19
N LYS A 280 -8.43 20.34 -15.20
CA LYS A 280 -7.66 21.59 -15.18
C LYS A 280 -7.71 22.40 -16.49
N LYS A 281 -8.18 21.79 -17.60
CA LYS A 281 -8.26 22.46 -18.92
C LYS A 281 -9.65 23.01 -19.23
N GLN A 282 -10.64 22.70 -18.42
CA GLN A 282 -12.00 23.25 -18.48
C GLN A 282 -12.17 24.44 -17.51
#